data_49a15c3face9e29af208ff33fb4c975d
#
_entry.id   49a15c3face9e29af208ff33fb4c975d
#
_cell.length_a   1.000
_cell.length_b   1.000
_cell.length_c   1.000
_cell.angle_alpha   90.00
_cell.angle_beta   90.00
_cell.angle_gamma   90.00
#
_symmetry.space_group_name_H-M   'P 1'
#
loop_
_entity.id
_entity.type
_entity.pdbx_description
1 polymer ?
#
loop_
_entity_poly.entity_id
_entity_poly.type
_entity_poly.pdbx_seq_one_letter_code
_entity_poly.pdbx_strand_id
1 'polypeptide(L)'
;MATNTNTNTNTNENTNKNTNNKIENGLFIFRRDLRIIDNKGLLEASSKCSKLFTIFIFTPEQVTSTNKFKSDNAVQFMIESLQDLSTAISKKGGHLYTFYGKNDAIVKQLVLALDIDAVFFNKDYSPYAIERDKSIGKVAEKMDVQVITSQDYYLLEPGTVLNGSKKMYQKFTPFYNSATSTAYSKHIDPPSSKQVTNFAKTTKTLANGLSLVMALTRFTTVNPKSDRLVDGGRQEAIISLKTAVKSQSHYSKTHNDLFKATTQLSAYIKFGCLSIREVYKVFRNNTDLIRQLWWRDFYANILFAYPHVLGSAMKPNYNRVHWHHNANWFKCWTKGETGYPIVDAGMRQLNATGYMHNRARLITASFLVKTLLISWEHGEQYFAKMLTDYDPASNNGNWQWIAGSGADSQPYFRIFSPKEQNKNFDPDCEYIKTWIPELKDILAKDIINWDTEHVNHKDVSYAKPICEFAKQKELALKMYEAVFR
;
A
#
# COMPACT_ATOMS: atom_id res chain seq x y z
N MET A 1 79.75 -1.57 3.55
CA MET A 1 79.98 -0.36 4.34
C MET A 1 78.64 0.17 4.72
N ALA A 2 78.46 0.23 6.02
CA ALA A 2 77.48 0.96 6.83
C ALA A 2 76.03 1.06 6.38
N THR A 3 75.28 0.23 6.95
CA THR A 3 73.87 0.25 7.41
C THR A 3 73.58 1.49 8.22
N ASN A 4 72.36 2.07 8.03
CA ASN A 4 71.69 2.80 9.09
C ASN A 4 70.18 2.57 8.96
N THR A 5 69.71 1.78 9.87
CA THR A 5 68.32 1.56 10.25
C THR A 5 67.86 2.72 11.11
N ASN A 6 66.73 3.33 10.79
CA ASN A 6 65.95 4.15 11.71
C ASN A 6 64.50 3.69 11.76
N THR A 7 64.17 2.94 12.78
CA THR A 7 62.84 2.55 13.22
C THR A 7 62.21 3.71 13.94
N ASN A 8 61.13 4.28 13.37
CA ASN A 8 60.24 5.18 14.07
C ASN A 8 58.90 4.46 14.27
N THR A 9 58.73 3.94 15.45
CA THR A 9 57.44 3.43 16.01
C THR A 9 56.59 4.59 16.45
N ASN A 10 55.62 4.99 15.60
CA ASN A 10 54.52 5.82 16.02
C ASN A 10 53.35 4.93 16.45
N THR A 11 53.22 4.72 17.72
CA THR A 11 52.04 4.16 18.39
C THR A 11 50.92 5.18 18.36
N ASN A 12 50.03 5.09 17.34
CA ASN A 12 48.75 5.79 17.40
C ASN A 12 47.84 5.00 18.38
N GLU A 13 47.75 5.45 19.60
CA GLU A 13 46.69 5.10 20.53
C GLU A 13 45.34 5.59 19.97
N ASN A 14 44.68 4.73 19.21
CA ASN A 14 43.28 4.89 18.93
C ASN A 14 42.50 4.65 20.23
N THR A 15 42.28 5.74 20.96
CA THR A 15 41.31 5.73 22.08
C THR A 15 39.93 5.47 21.54
N ASN A 16 39.55 4.20 21.51
CA ASN A 16 38.17 3.74 21.38
C ASN A 16 37.36 4.33 22.56
N LYS A 17 36.81 5.52 22.39
CA LYS A 17 35.76 6.05 23.26
C LYS A 17 34.48 5.26 23.00
N ASN A 18 34.41 4.04 23.52
CA ASN A 18 33.18 3.30 23.75
C ASN A 18 32.44 3.98 24.92
N THR A 19 31.98 5.20 24.69
CA THR A 19 31.01 5.83 25.60
C THR A 19 29.65 5.26 25.22
N ASN A 20 29.13 4.34 26.04
CA ASN A 20 27.70 3.99 26.12
C ASN A 20 26.89 5.20 26.58
N ASN A 21 26.95 6.33 25.84
CA ASN A 21 26.14 7.50 26.13
C ASN A 21 24.72 7.19 25.66
N LYS A 22 23.86 6.83 26.60
CA LYS A 22 22.43 6.70 26.40
C LYS A 22 21.92 8.05 25.87
N ILE A 23 21.17 8.03 24.75
CA ILE A 23 20.52 9.20 24.16
C ILE A 23 19.53 9.75 25.18
N GLU A 24 19.59 11.04 25.53
CA GLU A 24 18.66 11.59 26.51
C GLU A 24 17.29 11.80 25.91
N ASN A 25 17.17 12.52 24.80
CA ASN A 25 15.92 12.85 24.17
C ASN A 25 15.84 12.27 22.73
N GLY A 26 15.03 11.24 22.51
CA GLY A 26 14.74 10.69 21.20
C GLY A 26 13.43 11.20 20.61
N LEU A 27 13.40 11.40 19.32
CA LEU A 27 12.19 11.74 18.55
C LEU A 27 11.83 10.60 17.61
N PHE A 28 10.69 9.93 17.82
CA PHE A 28 10.18 8.91 16.90
C PHE A 28 9.10 9.49 15.98
N ILE A 29 9.30 9.36 14.66
CA ILE A 29 8.36 9.82 13.64
C ILE A 29 7.55 8.63 13.13
N PHE A 30 6.28 8.54 13.53
CA PHE A 30 5.35 7.58 12.95
C PHE A 30 5.02 7.93 11.50
N ARG A 31 4.75 6.90 10.69
CA ARG A 31 4.40 7.03 9.27
C ARG A 31 3.31 6.05 8.86
N ARG A 32 3.68 4.86 8.39
CA ARG A 32 2.77 3.74 8.06
C ARG A 32 3.05 2.54 8.98
N ASP A 33 3.16 2.82 10.24
CA ASP A 33 3.53 1.91 11.34
C ASP A 33 2.73 2.25 12.61
N LEU A 34 1.42 2.49 12.44
CA LEU A 34 0.54 3.10 13.42
C LEU A 34 0.17 2.11 14.55
N ARG A 35 1.18 1.68 15.30
CA ARG A 35 1.06 0.79 16.47
C ARG A 35 2.26 0.94 17.41
N ILE A 36 2.05 0.59 18.68
CA ILE A 36 3.14 0.59 19.69
C ILE A 36 3.69 -0.82 19.98
N ILE A 37 3.08 -1.87 19.42
CA ILE A 37 3.48 -3.28 19.62
C ILE A 37 4.15 -3.78 18.35
N ASP A 38 5.26 -4.50 18.52
CA ASP A 38 6.04 -5.06 17.40
C ASP A 38 6.39 -4.02 16.32
N ASN A 39 6.73 -2.80 16.75
CA ASN A 39 7.23 -1.72 15.89
C ASN A 39 8.75 -1.62 16.10
N LYS A 40 9.53 -2.13 15.13
CA LYS A 40 10.99 -2.28 15.29
C LYS A 40 11.69 -0.96 15.60
N GLY A 41 11.44 0.09 14.83
CA GLY A 41 12.07 1.39 15.05
C GLY A 41 11.67 2.03 16.38
N LEU A 42 10.41 1.89 16.77
CA LEU A 42 9.93 2.41 18.05
C LEU A 42 10.56 1.66 19.23
N LEU A 43 10.71 0.34 19.14
CA LEU A 43 11.37 -0.47 20.16
C LEU A 43 12.87 -0.17 20.24
N GLU A 44 13.52 0.04 19.10
CA GLU A 44 14.92 0.46 19.04
C GLU A 44 15.10 1.83 19.69
N ALA A 45 14.25 2.81 19.35
CA ALA A 45 14.26 4.15 19.97
C ALA A 45 14.07 4.06 21.48
N SER A 46 13.09 3.28 21.94
CA SER A 46 12.84 3.08 23.38
C SER A 46 14.04 2.45 24.11
N SER A 47 14.78 1.56 23.47
CA SER A 47 15.93 0.91 24.08
C SER A 47 17.15 1.83 24.19
N LYS A 48 17.29 2.81 23.29
CA LYS A 48 18.44 3.70 23.19
C LYS A 48 18.28 5.04 23.94
N CYS A 49 17.03 5.46 24.19
CA CYS A 49 16.74 6.78 24.75
C CYS A 49 16.31 6.71 26.22
N SER A 50 16.55 7.80 26.97
CA SER A 50 15.98 8.04 28.30
C SER A 50 14.53 8.50 28.19
N LYS A 51 14.26 9.45 27.29
CA LYS A 51 12.94 10.02 27.00
C LYS A 51 12.64 9.88 25.52
N LEU A 52 11.42 9.46 25.17
CA LEU A 52 11.00 9.24 23.79
C LEU A 52 9.76 10.06 23.46
N PHE A 53 9.95 11.12 22.68
CA PHE A 53 8.87 11.91 22.09
C PHE A 53 8.36 11.26 20.82
N THR A 54 7.05 11.28 20.61
CA THR A 54 6.42 10.63 19.44
C THR A 54 5.61 11.63 18.65
N ILE A 55 5.78 11.61 17.32
CA ILE A 55 5.12 12.55 16.41
C ILE A 55 4.57 11.87 15.16
N PHE A 56 3.61 12.57 14.53
CA PHE A 56 3.17 12.33 13.15
C PHE A 56 3.13 13.66 12.39
N ILE A 57 3.56 13.67 11.14
CA ILE A 57 3.58 14.87 10.29
C ILE A 57 2.69 14.64 9.08
N PHE A 58 1.59 15.40 9.00
CA PHE A 58 0.80 15.53 7.78
C PHE A 58 1.56 16.43 6.81
N THR A 59 1.97 15.89 5.66
CA THR A 59 2.66 16.70 4.64
C THR A 59 1.70 17.16 3.55
N PRO A 60 1.90 18.36 2.98
CA PRO A 60 1.09 18.83 1.84
C PRO A 60 1.00 17.79 0.72
N GLU A 61 2.12 17.12 0.41
CA GLU A 61 2.24 16.10 -0.62
C GLU A 61 1.39 14.85 -0.33
N GLN A 62 1.01 14.60 0.92
CA GLN A 62 0.16 13.47 1.29
C GLN A 62 -1.32 13.83 1.30
N VAL A 63 -1.67 15.00 1.87
CA VAL A 63 -3.05 15.28 2.30
C VAL A 63 -3.75 16.39 1.54
N THR A 64 -3.07 17.08 0.60
CA THR A 64 -3.71 18.14 -0.20
C THR A 64 -4.11 17.67 -1.60
N SER A 65 -4.92 18.47 -2.28
CA SER A 65 -5.37 18.22 -3.66
C SER A 65 -4.26 18.28 -4.71
N THR A 66 -3.06 18.76 -4.35
CA THR A 66 -1.87 18.70 -5.22
C THR A 66 -1.41 17.26 -5.46
N ASN A 67 -1.74 16.35 -4.54
CA ASN A 67 -1.52 14.92 -4.72
C ASN A 67 -2.64 14.32 -5.57
N LYS A 68 -2.36 14.05 -6.83
CA LYS A 68 -3.31 13.44 -7.79
C LYS A 68 -3.74 12.01 -7.41
N PHE A 69 -3.05 11.38 -6.47
CA PHE A 69 -3.31 10.02 -5.96
C PHE A 69 -3.90 10.02 -4.54
N LYS A 70 -4.28 11.18 -4.01
CA LYS A 70 -4.86 11.29 -2.66
C LYS A 70 -6.22 10.60 -2.61
N SER A 71 -6.40 9.70 -1.64
CA SER A 71 -7.69 9.10 -1.29
C SER A 71 -8.22 9.70 0.01
N ASP A 72 -9.44 10.22 0.01
CA ASP A 72 -10.11 10.66 1.22
C ASP A 72 -10.36 9.49 2.18
N ASN A 73 -10.75 8.32 1.64
CA ASN A 73 -10.91 7.09 2.42
C ASN A 73 -9.63 6.67 3.14
N ALA A 74 -8.48 6.71 2.43
CA ALA A 74 -7.18 6.36 3.02
C ALA A 74 -6.73 7.38 4.08
N VAL A 75 -6.95 8.67 3.86
CA VAL A 75 -6.61 9.73 4.81
C VAL A 75 -7.51 9.65 6.05
N GLN A 76 -8.79 9.39 5.89
CA GLN A 76 -9.72 9.18 7.01
C GLN A 76 -9.30 7.97 7.85
N PHE A 77 -9.06 6.82 7.24
CA PHE A 77 -8.58 5.61 7.91
C PHE A 77 -7.26 5.86 8.68
N MET A 78 -6.34 6.61 8.07
CA MET A 78 -5.07 7.00 8.71
C MET A 78 -5.32 7.85 9.96
N ILE A 79 -6.21 8.84 9.91
CA ILE A 79 -6.50 9.73 11.04
C ILE A 79 -7.18 8.96 12.16
N GLU A 80 -8.13 8.07 11.86
CA GLU A 80 -8.74 7.18 12.85
C GLU A 80 -7.70 6.26 13.52
N SER A 81 -6.77 5.74 12.72
CA SER A 81 -5.65 4.93 13.23
C SER A 81 -4.71 5.74 14.14
N LEU A 82 -4.50 7.02 13.83
CA LEU A 82 -3.74 7.94 14.68
C LEU A 82 -4.47 8.27 15.99
N GLN A 83 -5.80 8.35 15.99
CA GLN A 83 -6.60 8.55 17.19
C GLN A 83 -6.45 7.36 18.15
N ASP A 84 -6.56 6.13 17.62
CA ASP A 84 -6.33 4.91 18.40
C ASP A 84 -4.88 4.83 18.94
N LEU A 85 -3.90 5.12 18.09
CA LEU A 85 -2.48 5.19 18.46
C LEU A 85 -2.23 6.23 19.57
N SER A 86 -2.80 7.43 19.44
CA SER A 86 -2.71 8.50 20.44
C SER A 86 -3.24 8.04 21.80
N THR A 87 -4.38 7.36 21.78
CA THR A 87 -4.98 6.77 23.00
C THR A 87 -4.04 5.72 23.62
N ALA A 88 -3.45 4.85 22.81
CA ALA A 88 -2.53 3.82 23.28
C ALA A 88 -1.25 4.41 23.90
N ILE A 89 -0.68 5.45 23.30
CA ILE A 89 0.49 6.17 23.81
C ILE A 89 0.15 6.91 25.11
N SER A 90 -1.01 7.58 25.17
CA SER A 90 -1.47 8.30 26.37
C SER A 90 -1.65 7.38 27.57
N LYS A 91 -2.20 6.17 27.37
CA LYS A 91 -2.31 5.12 28.41
C LYS A 91 -0.94 4.67 28.95
N LYS A 92 0.14 4.91 28.22
CA LYS A 92 1.53 4.64 28.64
C LYS A 92 2.27 5.88 29.15
N GLY A 93 1.57 6.97 29.44
CA GLY A 93 2.13 8.21 29.98
C GLY A 93 2.75 9.18 28.98
N GLY A 94 2.72 8.84 27.68
CA GLY A 94 3.22 9.67 26.59
C GLY A 94 2.19 10.58 25.95
N HIS A 95 2.58 11.19 24.83
CA HIS A 95 1.70 12.00 23.98
C HIS A 95 2.12 11.86 22.51
N LEU A 96 1.16 11.64 21.60
CA LEU A 96 1.38 11.69 20.15
C LEU A 96 1.14 13.14 19.68
N TYR A 97 2.22 13.85 19.34
CA TYR A 97 2.13 15.19 18.75
C TYR A 97 1.91 15.08 17.25
N THR A 98 0.97 15.86 16.72
CA THR A 98 0.68 15.87 15.28
C THR A 98 0.88 17.27 14.70
N PHE A 99 1.51 17.33 13.52
CA PHE A 99 1.94 18.56 12.86
C PHE A 99 1.48 18.59 11.41
N TYR A 100 1.41 19.80 10.84
CA TYR A 100 1.22 20.00 9.40
C TYR A 100 2.35 20.83 8.83
N GLY A 101 3.04 20.29 7.82
CA GLY A 101 4.14 20.97 7.14
C GLY A 101 5.13 20.04 6.47
N LYS A 102 6.26 20.60 6.01
CA LYS A 102 7.36 19.82 5.44
C LYS A 102 8.13 19.10 6.56
N ASN A 103 8.52 17.86 6.31
CA ASN A 103 9.18 17.02 7.32
C ASN A 103 10.45 17.64 7.87
N ASP A 104 11.31 18.15 7.01
CA ASP A 104 12.59 18.79 7.39
C ASP A 104 12.40 20.03 8.28
N ALA A 105 11.43 20.88 7.94
CA ALA A 105 11.12 22.07 8.72
C ALA A 105 10.57 21.73 10.12
N ILE A 106 9.64 20.76 10.19
CA ILE A 106 9.08 20.31 11.48
C ILE A 106 10.17 19.63 12.33
N VAL A 107 10.99 18.75 11.75
CA VAL A 107 12.08 18.09 12.48
C VAL A 107 13.07 19.13 13.02
N LYS A 108 13.50 20.12 12.20
CA LYS A 108 14.38 21.20 12.63
C LYS A 108 13.81 21.95 13.84
N GLN A 109 12.54 22.31 13.77
CA GLN A 109 11.84 23.01 14.86
C GLN A 109 11.82 22.18 16.15
N LEU A 110 11.51 20.88 16.06
CA LEU A 110 11.40 20.00 17.22
C LEU A 110 12.74 19.65 17.85
N VAL A 111 13.79 19.52 17.05
CA VAL A 111 15.16 19.35 17.55
C VAL A 111 15.52 20.49 18.49
N LEU A 112 15.26 21.74 18.08
CA LEU A 112 15.54 22.92 18.91
C LEU A 112 14.61 23.04 20.10
N ALA A 113 13.32 22.76 19.93
CA ALA A 113 12.33 22.98 21.01
C ALA A 113 12.41 21.92 22.12
N LEU A 114 12.83 20.70 21.79
CA LEU A 114 12.84 19.57 22.73
C LEU A 114 14.22 19.03 23.03
N ASP A 115 15.28 19.71 22.58
CA ASP A 115 16.68 19.32 22.77
C ASP A 115 16.91 17.85 22.32
N ILE A 116 16.50 17.53 21.09
CA ILE A 116 16.55 16.17 20.55
C ILE A 116 17.96 15.79 20.14
N ASP A 117 18.44 14.65 20.65
CA ASP A 117 19.76 14.09 20.34
C ASP A 117 19.71 13.09 19.18
N ALA A 118 18.55 12.43 18.97
CA ALA A 118 18.39 11.45 17.88
C ALA A 118 16.96 11.40 17.34
N VAL A 119 16.85 11.26 16.02
CA VAL A 119 15.58 11.07 15.28
C VAL A 119 15.50 9.62 14.82
N PHE A 120 14.34 9.00 15.07
CA PHE A 120 14.07 7.61 14.73
C PHE A 120 12.86 7.50 13.82
N PHE A 121 12.91 6.59 12.86
CA PHE A 121 11.76 6.20 12.04
C PHE A 121 11.97 4.87 11.35
N ASN A 122 10.87 4.23 10.94
CA ASN A 122 10.96 3.06 10.06
C ASN A 122 11.15 3.50 8.61
N LYS A 123 12.07 2.83 7.89
CA LYS A 123 12.36 3.08 6.47
C LYS A 123 11.13 2.85 5.61
N ASP A 124 10.94 3.67 4.59
CA ASP A 124 10.01 3.42 3.48
C ASP A 124 10.78 3.52 2.17
N TYR A 125 10.32 2.79 1.14
CA TYR A 125 11.11 2.48 -0.04
C TYR A 125 10.53 3.08 -1.33
N SER A 126 9.47 3.88 -1.23
CA SER A 126 8.97 4.66 -2.36
C SER A 126 9.91 5.82 -2.70
N PRO A 127 9.98 6.28 -3.97
CA PRO A 127 10.84 7.41 -4.35
C PRO A 127 10.61 8.66 -3.48
N TYR A 128 9.34 8.99 -3.23
CA TYR A 128 8.97 10.09 -2.33
C TYR A 128 9.55 9.90 -0.93
N ALA A 129 9.44 8.70 -0.37
CA ALA A 129 9.90 8.42 0.99
C ALA A 129 11.43 8.50 1.09
N ILE A 130 12.14 8.02 0.10
CA ILE A 130 13.61 8.09 0.03
C ILE A 130 14.08 9.55 0.04
N GLU A 131 13.47 10.41 -0.79
CA GLU A 131 13.83 11.85 -0.82
C GLU A 131 13.46 12.58 0.46
N ARG A 132 12.30 12.27 1.04
CA ARG A 132 11.89 12.76 2.36
C ARG A 132 12.92 12.40 3.45
N ASP A 133 13.35 11.14 3.47
CA ASP A 133 14.28 10.64 4.48
C ASP A 133 15.67 11.26 4.33
N LYS A 134 16.12 11.47 3.09
CA LYS A 134 17.34 12.24 2.80
C LYS A 134 17.24 13.68 3.30
N SER A 135 16.09 14.34 3.14
CA SER A 135 15.92 15.73 3.59
C SER A 135 15.99 15.84 5.13
N ILE A 136 15.38 14.87 5.84
CA ILE A 136 15.50 14.78 7.30
C ILE A 136 16.96 14.56 7.71
N GLY A 137 17.66 13.63 7.05
CA GLY A 137 19.07 13.34 7.31
C GLY A 137 19.97 14.58 7.18
N LYS A 138 19.78 15.36 6.10
CA LYS A 138 20.54 16.62 5.90
C LYS A 138 20.30 17.67 6.99
N VAL A 139 19.07 17.75 7.51
CA VAL A 139 18.76 18.67 8.62
C VAL A 139 19.36 18.17 9.91
N ALA A 140 19.24 16.90 10.21
CA ALA A 140 19.80 16.30 11.43
C ALA A 140 21.33 16.43 11.46
N GLU A 141 22.02 16.13 10.34
CA GLU A 141 23.47 16.29 10.21
C GLU A 141 23.95 17.72 10.51
N LYS A 142 23.25 18.75 9.98
CA LYS A 142 23.57 20.16 10.24
C LYS A 142 23.39 20.57 11.70
N MET A 143 22.67 19.80 12.48
CA MET A 143 22.34 20.08 13.89
C MET A 143 23.04 19.11 14.84
N ASP A 144 23.95 18.28 14.35
CA ASP A 144 24.66 17.24 15.10
C ASP A 144 23.72 16.24 15.80
N VAL A 145 22.61 15.90 15.12
CA VAL A 145 21.57 14.97 15.60
C VAL A 145 21.67 13.65 14.85
N GLN A 146 21.67 12.55 15.59
CA GLN A 146 21.72 11.22 14.98
C GLN A 146 20.41 10.87 14.25
N VAL A 147 20.50 10.13 13.13
CA VAL A 147 19.32 9.53 12.47
C VAL A 147 19.47 8.02 12.50
N ILE A 148 18.52 7.35 13.15
CA ILE A 148 18.51 5.90 13.32
C ILE A 148 17.24 5.33 12.68
N THR A 149 17.41 4.38 11.75
CA THR A 149 16.31 3.84 10.95
C THR A 149 16.25 2.32 11.03
N SER A 150 15.04 1.78 11.07
CA SER A 150 14.79 0.34 11.10
C SER A 150 13.90 -0.09 9.93
N GLN A 151 14.00 -1.36 9.51
CA GLN A 151 13.06 -1.98 8.58
C GLN A 151 11.90 -2.58 9.35
N ASP A 152 10.65 -2.28 8.97
CA ASP A 152 9.45 -2.75 9.68
C ASP A 152 8.30 -3.19 8.75
N TYR A 153 8.17 -2.60 7.56
CA TYR A 153 6.98 -2.68 6.73
C TYR A 153 6.82 -3.98 5.92
N TYR A 154 7.91 -4.68 5.65
CA TYR A 154 7.96 -5.85 4.78
C TYR A 154 8.51 -7.06 5.54
N LEU A 155 8.27 -8.27 5.03
CA LEU A 155 8.85 -9.48 5.59
C LEU A 155 10.37 -9.46 5.49
N LEU A 156 10.88 -9.07 4.32
CA LEU A 156 12.30 -8.81 4.09
C LEU A 156 12.50 -7.39 3.57
N GLU A 157 13.64 -6.80 3.86
CA GLU A 157 13.97 -5.46 3.38
C GLU A 157 14.05 -5.44 1.85
N PRO A 158 13.32 -4.53 1.16
CA PRO A 158 13.44 -4.37 -0.29
C PRO A 158 14.89 -4.14 -0.72
N GLY A 159 15.32 -4.84 -1.76
CA GLY A 159 16.69 -4.78 -2.23
C GLY A 159 17.59 -5.91 -1.72
N THR A 160 17.14 -6.76 -0.78
CA THR A 160 17.96 -7.82 -0.21
C THR A 160 17.88 -9.15 -0.95
N VAL A 161 16.71 -9.47 -1.54
CA VAL A 161 16.51 -10.73 -2.27
C VAL A 161 16.93 -10.58 -3.72
N LEU A 162 18.12 -11.07 -4.04
CA LEU A 162 18.74 -10.94 -5.36
C LEU A 162 18.91 -12.30 -6.04
N ASN A 163 18.89 -12.29 -7.37
CA ASN A 163 19.19 -13.49 -8.17
C ASN A 163 20.71 -13.78 -8.22
N GLY A 164 21.10 -14.89 -8.86
CA GLY A 164 22.50 -15.28 -8.99
C GLY A 164 23.42 -14.25 -9.66
N SER A 165 22.87 -13.32 -10.44
CA SER A 165 23.58 -12.20 -11.06
C SER A 165 23.54 -10.91 -10.21
N LYS A 166 23.17 -11.00 -8.93
CA LYS A 166 23.01 -9.87 -8.00
C LYS A 166 22.01 -8.79 -8.49
N LYS A 167 21.02 -9.19 -9.30
CA LYS A 167 19.94 -8.32 -9.79
C LYS A 167 18.61 -8.68 -9.13
N MET A 168 17.70 -7.71 -9.10
CA MET A 168 16.33 -7.92 -8.60
C MET A 168 15.56 -8.87 -9.52
N TYR A 169 14.72 -9.70 -8.91
CA TYR A 169 13.81 -10.56 -9.64
C TYR A 169 12.71 -9.74 -10.31
N GLN A 170 12.40 -10.05 -11.57
CA GLN A 170 11.28 -9.46 -12.33
C GLN A 170 10.11 -10.43 -12.51
N LYS A 171 10.24 -11.66 -11.98
CA LYS A 171 9.19 -12.68 -11.97
C LYS A 171 8.94 -13.14 -10.54
N PHE A 172 7.67 -13.28 -10.19
CA PHE A 172 7.24 -13.59 -8.82
C PHE A 172 7.70 -14.97 -8.36
N THR A 173 7.48 -16.03 -9.15
CA THR A 173 7.79 -17.40 -8.70
C THR A 173 9.26 -17.59 -8.34
N PRO A 174 10.25 -17.17 -9.14
CA PRO A 174 11.65 -17.21 -8.74
C PRO A 174 11.97 -16.35 -7.51
N PHE A 175 11.35 -15.16 -7.38
CA PHE A 175 11.47 -14.34 -6.19
C PHE A 175 10.95 -15.07 -4.96
N TYR A 176 9.73 -15.59 -5.02
CA TYR A 176 9.09 -16.32 -3.92
C TYR A 176 9.93 -17.51 -3.45
N ASN A 177 10.39 -18.34 -4.38
CA ASN A 177 11.22 -19.50 -4.06
C ASN A 177 12.55 -19.10 -3.39
N SER A 178 13.16 -18.02 -3.85
CA SER A 178 14.38 -17.49 -3.22
C SER A 178 14.08 -16.91 -1.84
N ALA A 179 13.10 -16.01 -1.71
CA ALA A 179 12.75 -15.33 -0.47
C ALA A 179 12.30 -16.28 0.65
N THR A 180 11.65 -17.40 0.30
CA THR A 180 11.23 -18.42 1.25
C THR A 180 12.29 -19.50 1.53
N SER A 181 13.41 -19.46 0.82
CA SER A 181 14.54 -20.37 1.10
C SER A 181 15.12 -20.14 2.49
N THR A 182 15.84 -21.14 3.02
CA THR A 182 16.49 -21.07 4.33
C THR A 182 17.48 -19.92 4.45
N ALA A 183 18.06 -19.46 3.31
CA ALA A 183 19.00 -18.34 3.31
C ALA A 183 18.35 -17.01 3.74
N TYR A 184 17.08 -16.78 3.39
CA TYR A 184 16.37 -15.52 3.66
C TYR A 184 15.29 -15.67 4.74
N SER A 185 14.56 -16.78 4.79
CA SER A 185 13.45 -16.99 5.73
C SER A 185 13.85 -16.90 7.21
N LYS A 186 15.10 -17.26 7.54
CA LYS A 186 15.67 -17.10 8.89
C LYS A 186 15.79 -15.64 9.34
N HIS A 187 15.70 -14.67 8.44
CA HIS A 187 15.74 -13.24 8.73
C HIS A 187 14.35 -12.65 9.00
N ILE A 188 13.29 -13.45 8.90
CA ILE A 188 11.94 -13.02 9.28
C ILE A 188 11.80 -13.20 10.79
N ASP A 189 11.98 -12.10 11.52
CA ASP A 189 11.84 -12.13 12.98
C ASP A 189 10.42 -12.49 13.40
N PRO A 190 10.25 -13.20 14.53
CA PRO A 190 8.95 -13.32 15.15
C PRO A 190 8.45 -11.97 15.67
N PRO A 191 7.12 -11.78 15.78
CA PRO A 191 6.58 -10.57 16.39
C PRO A 191 7.12 -10.36 17.81
N SER A 192 7.51 -9.12 18.13
CA SER A 192 8.07 -8.76 19.43
C SER A 192 6.94 -8.47 20.45
N SER A 193 7.08 -8.99 21.65
CA SER A 193 6.24 -8.67 22.81
C SER A 193 6.79 -7.54 23.69
N LYS A 194 7.97 -7.01 23.36
CA LYS A 194 8.60 -5.92 24.12
C LYS A 194 7.68 -4.70 24.18
N GLN A 195 7.71 -4.02 25.31
CA GLN A 195 6.91 -2.81 25.58
C GLN A 195 7.79 -1.56 25.56
N VAL A 196 7.22 -0.46 25.10
CA VAL A 196 7.81 0.88 25.26
C VAL A 196 7.42 1.42 26.63
N THR A 197 8.38 1.89 27.41
CA THR A 197 8.19 2.32 28.81
C THR A 197 8.60 3.75 29.09
N ASN A 198 9.26 4.42 28.14
CA ASN A 198 9.88 5.72 28.31
C ASN A 198 9.30 6.82 27.42
N PHE A 199 8.01 6.67 27.06
CA PHE A 199 7.30 7.75 26.38
C PHE A 199 7.35 9.06 27.20
N ALA A 200 7.62 10.18 26.51
CA ALA A 200 7.73 11.49 27.10
C ALA A 200 6.65 12.44 26.59
N LYS A 201 6.39 13.47 27.36
CA LYS A 201 5.54 14.60 26.99
C LYS A 201 6.17 15.92 27.44
N THR A 202 5.80 17.02 26.80
CA THR A 202 6.27 18.35 27.12
C THR A 202 5.10 19.27 27.43
N THR A 203 5.36 20.28 28.27
CA THR A 203 4.45 21.39 28.51
C THR A 203 4.73 22.59 27.58
N LYS A 204 5.83 22.54 26.81
CA LYS A 204 6.16 23.57 25.82
C LYS A 204 5.12 23.62 24.71
N THR A 205 4.72 24.82 24.30
CA THR A 205 3.88 25.01 23.10
C THR A 205 4.72 24.75 21.85
N LEU A 206 4.29 23.83 21.02
CA LEU A 206 4.98 23.48 19.78
C LEU A 206 4.27 24.12 18.58
N ALA A 207 5.01 24.89 17.77
CA ALA A 207 4.44 25.52 16.57
C ALA A 207 4.01 24.48 15.52
N ASN A 208 3.13 24.87 14.58
CA ASN A 208 2.59 24.02 13.51
C ASN A 208 1.83 22.76 13.98
N GLY A 209 1.46 22.70 15.26
CA GLY A 209 0.60 21.65 15.79
C GLY A 209 -0.75 21.63 15.08
N LEU A 210 -1.26 20.44 14.76
CA LEU A 210 -2.57 20.24 14.16
C LEU A 210 -3.28 19.08 14.86
N SER A 211 -4.40 19.35 15.50
CA SER A 211 -5.18 18.28 16.16
C SER A 211 -5.74 17.29 15.14
N LEU A 212 -5.92 16.03 15.56
CA LEU A 212 -6.50 14.99 14.69
C LEU A 212 -7.93 15.31 14.24
N VAL A 213 -8.71 16.01 15.10
CA VAL A 213 -10.05 16.48 14.74
C VAL A 213 -9.99 17.50 13.60
N MET A 214 -9.09 18.49 13.73
CA MET A 214 -8.89 19.48 12.66
C MET A 214 -8.33 18.84 11.39
N ALA A 215 -7.43 17.86 11.51
CA ALA A 215 -6.88 17.13 10.36
C ALA A 215 -7.98 16.37 9.60
N LEU A 216 -8.89 15.72 10.32
CA LEU A 216 -10.02 15.00 9.72
C LEU A 216 -10.89 15.95 8.88
N THR A 217 -11.34 17.05 9.47
CA THR A 217 -12.20 18.04 8.80
C THR A 217 -11.50 18.73 7.63
N ARG A 218 -10.19 18.99 7.77
CA ARG A 218 -9.42 19.75 6.78
C ARG A 218 -9.03 18.93 5.57
N PHE A 219 -8.74 17.63 5.75
CA PHE A 219 -8.09 16.83 4.72
C PHE A 219 -8.97 15.78 4.09
N THR A 220 -10.17 15.53 4.63
CA THR A 220 -11.07 14.52 4.08
C THR A 220 -12.51 15.00 4.00
N THR A 221 -13.26 14.38 3.09
CA THR A 221 -14.72 14.30 3.20
C THR A 221 -15.02 13.06 4.03
N VAL A 222 -15.61 13.24 5.22
CA VAL A 222 -15.87 12.12 6.14
C VAL A 222 -16.96 11.22 5.61
N ASN A 223 -16.66 9.95 5.40
CA ASN A 223 -17.64 8.93 5.06
C ASN A 223 -18.20 8.27 6.32
N PRO A 224 -19.53 8.09 6.42
CA PRO A 224 -20.16 7.38 7.56
C PRO A 224 -19.61 5.96 7.74
N LYS A 225 -19.61 5.46 8.97
CA LYS A 225 -19.18 4.07 9.24
C LYS A 225 -20.01 3.02 8.50
N SER A 226 -21.31 3.28 8.28
CA SER A 226 -22.23 2.41 7.56
C SER A 226 -21.82 2.11 6.12
N ASP A 227 -21.08 3.05 5.49
CA ASP A 227 -20.77 2.99 4.07
C ASP A 227 -19.34 2.46 3.81
N ARG A 228 -18.54 2.29 4.87
CA ARG A 228 -17.16 1.83 4.77
C ARG A 228 -17.03 0.35 5.11
N LEU A 229 -16.11 -0.32 4.43
CA LEU A 229 -15.85 -1.73 4.70
C LEU A 229 -15.00 -1.94 5.95
N VAL A 230 -14.07 -1.02 6.25
CA VAL A 230 -13.10 -1.11 7.35
C VAL A 230 -12.91 0.26 8.03
N ASP A 231 -12.83 0.24 9.34
CA ASP A 231 -12.52 1.40 10.18
C ASP A 231 -11.04 1.40 10.57
N GLY A 232 -10.46 2.60 10.78
CA GLY A 232 -9.06 2.73 11.17
C GLY A 232 -8.81 2.33 12.64
N GLY A 233 -7.57 1.93 12.93
CA GLY A 233 -7.10 1.65 14.28
C GLY A 233 -6.63 0.22 14.55
N ARG A 234 -5.80 0.08 15.56
CA ARG A 234 -5.24 -1.21 15.99
C ARG A 234 -6.31 -2.13 16.59
N GLN A 235 -7.28 -1.57 17.31
CA GLN A 235 -8.35 -2.37 17.93
C GLN A 235 -9.19 -3.05 16.84
N GLU A 236 -9.65 -2.30 15.85
CA GLU A 236 -10.38 -2.82 14.69
C GLU A 236 -9.53 -3.81 13.87
N ALA A 237 -8.24 -3.53 13.74
CA ALA A 237 -7.30 -4.43 13.07
C ALA A 237 -7.21 -5.81 13.75
N ILE A 238 -7.20 -5.87 15.09
CA ILE A 238 -7.17 -7.13 15.84
C ILE A 238 -8.50 -7.89 15.73
N ILE A 239 -9.63 -7.19 15.73
CA ILE A 239 -10.95 -7.80 15.50
C ILE A 239 -10.98 -8.43 14.09
N SER A 240 -10.58 -7.66 13.07
CA SER A 240 -10.52 -8.13 11.68
C SER A 240 -9.56 -9.31 11.51
N LEU A 241 -8.40 -9.28 12.16
CA LEU A 241 -7.45 -10.40 12.14
C LEU A 241 -8.06 -11.67 12.74
N LYS A 242 -8.71 -11.58 13.90
CA LYS A 242 -9.38 -12.72 14.54
C LYS A 242 -10.51 -13.28 13.67
N THR A 243 -11.29 -12.43 13.03
CA THR A 243 -12.35 -12.80 12.08
C THR A 243 -11.75 -13.52 10.87
N ALA A 244 -10.69 -12.95 10.29
CA ALA A 244 -10.00 -13.55 9.14
C ALA A 244 -9.43 -14.94 9.46
N VAL A 245 -8.87 -15.16 10.65
CA VAL A 245 -8.39 -16.49 11.08
C VAL A 245 -9.50 -17.54 11.03
N LYS A 246 -10.70 -17.18 11.47
CA LYS A 246 -11.86 -18.09 11.49
C LYS A 246 -12.43 -18.34 10.10
N SER A 247 -12.53 -17.27 9.28
CA SER A 247 -13.25 -17.32 7.99
C SER A 247 -12.40 -17.80 6.82
N GLN A 248 -11.06 -17.71 6.91
CA GLN A 248 -10.18 -17.98 5.76
C GLN A 248 -9.51 -19.37 5.77
N SER A 249 -10.08 -20.34 6.48
CA SER A 249 -9.58 -21.73 6.48
C SER A 249 -9.58 -22.37 5.09
N HIS A 250 -10.50 -21.97 4.22
CA HIS A 250 -10.63 -22.46 2.84
C HIS A 250 -10.21 -21.42 1.79
N TYR A 251 -9.31 -20.50 2.14
CA TYR A 251 -8.87 -19.39 1.29
C TYR A 251 -8.48 -19.84 -0.13
N SER A 252 -7.73 -20.93 -0.26
CA SER A 252 -7.31 -21.48 -1.57
C SER A 252 -8.48 -21.76 -2.54
N LYS A 253 -9.64 -22.12 -2.01
CA LYS A 253 -10.83 -22.45 -2.80
C LYS A 253 -11.74 -21.24 -3.03
N THR A 254 -11.79 -20.31 -2.08
CA THR A 254 -12.82 -19.25 -2.03
C THR A 254 -12.31 -17.85 -2.38
N HIS A 255 -11.00 -17.64 -2.44
CA HIS A 255 -10.41 -16.30 -2.63
C HIS A 255 -10.74 -15.62 -3.97
N ASN A 256 -11.28 -16.35 -4.93
CA ASN A 256 -11.74 -15.81 -6.22
C ASN A 256 -13.26 -15.64 -6.29
N ASP A 257 -14.02 -16.21 -5.37
CA ASP A 257 -15.45 -16.07 -5.28
C ASP A 257 -15.78 -14.64 -4.83
N LEU A 258 -16.44 -13.88 -5.69
CA LEU A 258 -16.69 -12.45 -5.47
C LEU A 258 -17.65 -12.19 -4.32
N PHE A 259 -18.56 -13.11 -4.05
CA PHE A 259 -19.53 -13.00 -2.96
C PHE A 259 -18.91 -13.33 -1.60
N LYS A 260 -17.81 -14.07 -1.56
CA LYS A 260 -17.11 -14.41 -0.31
C LYS A 260 -16.18 -13.29 0.15
N ALA A 261 -16.32 -12.90 1.41
CA ALA A 261 -15.39 -11.95 2.01
C ALA A 261 -13.98 -12.57 2.12
N THR A 262 -12.96 -11.77 1.77
CA THR A 262 -11.54 -12.10 2.01
C THR A 262 -11.11 -11.61 3.40
N THR A 263 -9.79 -11.56 3.65
CA THR A 263 -9.26 -11.14 4.97
C THR A 263 -9.58 -9.71 5.35
N GLN A 264 -9.75 -8.81 4.38
CA GLN A 264 -9.92 -7.35 4.54
C GLN A 264 -8.81 -6.68 5.38
N LEU A 265 -7.60 -7.28 5.42
CA LEU A 265 -6.49 -6.80 6.24
C LEU A 265 -5.56 -5.80 5.53
N SER A 266 -5.75 -5.57 4.23
CA SER A 266 -4.82 -4.80 3.40
C SER A 266 -4.60 -3.36 3.90
N ALA A 267 -5.64 -2.65 4.32
CA ALA A 267 -5.52 -1.31 4.88
C ALA A 267 -4.76 -1.31 6.21
N TYR A 268 -5.04 -2.27 7.10
CA TYR A 268 -4.34 -2.39 8.38
C TYR A 268 -2.87 -2.71 8.23
N ILE A 269 -2.51 -3.55 7.24
CA ILE A 269 -1.11 -3.84 6.91
C ILE A 269 -0.46 -2.60 6.27
N LYS A 270 -1.14 -1.92 5.38
CA LYS A 270 -0.63 -0.73 4.68
C LYS A 270 -0.33 0.41 5.65
N PHE A 271 -1.20 0.68 6.62
CA PHE A 271 -0.99 1.73 7.63
C PHE A 271 -0.25 1.24 8.88
N GLY A 272 0.08 -0.06 8.93
CA GLY A 272 0.85 -0.64 10.02
C GLY A 272 0.11 -0.72 11.35
N CYS A 273 -1.22 -0.72 11.33
CA CYS A 273 -2.04 -1.08 12.50
C CYS A 273 -1.82 -2.54 12.90
N LEU A 274 -1.52 -3.41 11.93
CA LEU A 274 -0.96 -4.75 12.11
C LEU A 274 0.49 -4.78 11.64
N SER A 275 1.34 -5.45 12.40
CA SER A 275 2.66 -5.83 11.93
C SER A 275 2.55 -6.91 10.85
N ILE A 276 3.34 -6.81 9.80
CA ILE A 276 3.40 -7.87 8.78
C ILE A 276 3.84 -9.20 9.39
N ARG A 277 4.65 -9.20 10.45
CA ARG A 277 5.13 -10.39 11.17
C ARG A 277 4.01 -11.06 11.97
N GLU A 278 3.08 -10.28 12.56
CA GLU A 278 1.89 -10.81 13.21
C GLU A 278 1.00 -11.56 12.21
N VAL A 279 0.73 -10.93 11.07
CA VAL A 279 -0.09 -11.53 10.00
C VAL A 279 0.58 -12.78 9.45
N TYR A 280 1.87 -12.73 9.17
CA TYR A 280 2.66 -13.88 8.70
C TYR A 280 2.61 -15.04 9.70
N LYS A 281 2.84 -14.78 11.01
CA LYS A 281 2.80 -15.78 12.07
C LYS A 281 1.44 -16.46 12.16
N VAL A 282 0.36 -15.67 12.12
CA VAL A 282 -1.00 -16.18 12.28
C VAL A 282 -1.42 -17.08 11.11
N PHE A 283 -1.04 -16.70 9.87
CA PHE A 283 -1.42 -17.45 8.67
C PHE A 283 -0.33 -18.39 8.14
N ARG A 284 0.74 -18.66 8.89
CA ARG A 284 1.91 -19.44 8.43
C ARG A 284 1.56 -20.81 7.79
N ASN A 285 0.45 -21.42 8.20
CA ASN A 285 -0.01 -22.70 7.67
C ASN A 285 -0.97 -22.55 6.47
N ASN A 286 -1.32 -21.32 6.07
CA ASN A 286 -2.15 -21.03 4.90
C ASN A 286 -1.25 -20.50 3.77
N THR A 287 -0.66 -21.43 3.02
CA THR A 287 0.36 -21.15 1.99
C THR A 287 -0.14 -20.13 0.95
N ASP A 288 -1.40 -20.23 0.51
CA ASP A 288 -1.93 -19.35 -0.52
C ASP A 288 -2.13 -17.93 -0.01
N LEU A 289 -2.51 -17.75 1.25
CA LEU A 289 -2.62 -16.44 1.87
C LEU A 289 -1.23 -15.84 2.11
N ILE A 290 -0.29 -16.63 2.64
CA ILE A 290 1.10 -16.20 2.80
C ILE A 290 1.73 -15.79 1.47
N ARG A 291 1.39 -16.48 0.39
CA ARG A 291 1.83 -16.11 -0.96
C ARG A 291 1.37 -14.69 -1.36
N GLN A 292 0.22 -14.20 -0.85
CA GLN A 292 -0.23 -12.82 -1.11
C GLN A 292 0.63 -11.78 -0.38
N LEU A 293 1.14 -12.10 0.82
CA LEU A 293 2.08 -11.21 1.51
C LEU A 293 3.40 -11.09 0.73
N TRP A 294 3.86 -12.17 0.12
CA TRP A 294 5.05 -12.16 -0.73
C TRP A 294 4.84 -11.41 -2.06
N TRP A 295 3.62 -11.42 -2.62
CA TRP A 295 3.30 -10.55 -3.76
C TRP A 295 3.44 -9.07 -3.39
N ARG A 296 3.00 -8.68 -2.19
CA ARG A 296 3.20 -7.32 -1.68
C ARG A 296 4.69 -6.95 -1.59
N ASP A 297 5.51 -7.83 -1.03
CA ASP A 297 6.95 -7.63 -0.92
C ASP A 297 7.62 -7.62 -2.31
N PHE A 298 7.17 -8.47 -3.24
CA PHE A 298 7.65 -8.47 -4.62
C PHE A 298 7.43 -7.12 -5.32
N TYR A 299 6.22 -6.57 -5.25
CA TYR A 299 5.96 -5.26 -5.85
C TYR A 299 6.73 -4.13 -5.17
N ALA A 300 6.97 -4.20 -3.87
CA ALA A 300 7.86 -3.25 -3.18
C ALA A 300 9.30 -3.32 -3.70
N ASN A 301 9.82 -4.54 -3.95
CA ASN A 301 11.12 -4.74 -4.58
C ASN A 301 11.17 -4.20 -6.01
N ILE A 302 10.10 -4.37 -6.79
CA ILE A 302 10.00 -3.81 -8.15
C ILE A 302 10.04 -2.28 -8.10
N LEU A 303 9.22 -1.63 -7.27
CA LEU A 303 9.22 -0.17 -7.17
C LEU A 303 10.57 0.37 -6.68
N PHE A 304 11.20 -0.30 -5.72
CA PHE A 304 12.52 0.08 -5.21
C PHE A 304 13.60 0.04 -6.29
N ALA A 305 13.61 -1.04 -7.09
CA ALA A 305 14.62 -1.23 -8.15
C ALA A 305 14.35 -0.41 -9.41
N TYR A 306 13.08 -0.16 -9.71
CA TYR A 306 12.63 0.47 -10.97
C TYR A 306 11.67 1.64 -10.67
N PRO A 307 12.13 2.72 -9.99
CA PRO A 307 11.26 3.82 -9.57
C PRO A 307 10.55 4.54 -10.72
N HIS A 308 11.08 4.46 -11.95
CA HIS A 308 10.47 5.02 -13.16
C HIS A 308 9.12 4.39 -13.53
N VAL A 309 8.76 3.23 -12.94
CA VAL A 309 7.45 2.59 -13.19
C VAL A 309 6.27 3.45 -12.73
N LEU A 310 6.51 4.41 -11.84
CA LEU A 310 5.53 5.44 -11.52
C LEU A 310 5.48 6.46 -12.67
N GLY A 311 4.54 6.28 -13.58
CA GLY A 311 4.32 7.14 -14.76
C GLY A 311 4.93 6.65 -16.06
N SER A 312 5.53 5.43 -16.09
CA SER A 312 5.92 4.79 -17.34
C SER A 312 5.91 3.26 -17.26
N ALA A 313 5.84 2.62 -18.42
CA ALA A 313 5.86 1.15 -18.48
C ALA A 313 7.21 0.60 -18.04
N MET A 314 7.21 -0.45 -17.21
CA MET A 314 8.45 -1.16 -16.84
C MET A 314 9.14 -1.77 -18.06
N LYS A 315 8.37 -2.29 -19.03
CA LYS A 315 8.86 -2.74 -20.34
C LYS A 315 8.76 -1.58 -21.33
N PRO A 316 9.88 -0.97 -21.76
CA PRO A 316 9.87 0.30 -22.52
C PRO A 316 9.03 0.30 -23.79
N ASN A 317 8.95 -0.84 -24.50
CA ASN A 317 8.15 -0.95 -25.71
C ASN A 317 6.69 -0.57 -25.50
N TYR A 318 6.12 -0.87 -24.33
CA TYR A 318 4.71 -0.58 -24.01
C TYR A 318 4.43 0.93 -23.85
N ASN A 319 5.44 1.78 -23.74
CA ASN A 319 5.25 3.24 -23.78
C ASN A 319 4.81 3.73 -25.18
N ARG A 320 4.95 2.89 -26.23
CA ARG A 320 4.50 3.17 -27.59
C ARG A 320 3.06 2.77 -27.87
N VAL A 321 2.33 2.24 -26.88
CA VAL A 321 0.92 1.87 -27.05
C VAL A 321 0.08 3.13 -27.27
N HIS A 322 -0.64 3.17 -28.39
CA HIS A 322 -1.56 4.26 -28.72
C HIS A 322 -2.93 4.02 -28.07
N TRP A 323 -3.10 4.53 -26.86
CA TRP A 323 -4.33 4.41 -26.10
C TRP A 323 -5.46 5.25 -26.69
N HIS A 324 -6.69 4.78 -26.56
CA HIS A 324 -7.87 5.54 -26.92
C HIS A 324 -8.19 6.60 -25.86
N HIS A 325 -8.62 7.77 -26.31
CA HIS A 325 -9.04 8.88 -25.45
C HIS A 325 -10.55 9.05 -25.53
N ASN A 326 -11.30 8.18 -24.83
CA ASN A 326 -12.76 8.27 -24.76
C ASN A 326 -13.21 8.66 -23.34
N ALA A 327 -13.38 9.97 -23.12
CA ALA A 327 -13.76 10.50 -21.81
C ALA A 327 -15.15 10.00 -21.36
N ASN A 328 -16.10 9.78 -22.29
CA ASN A 328 -17.42 9.26 -21.96
C ASN A 328 -17.35 7.82 -21.47
N TRP A 329 -16.60 6.95 -22.15
CA TRP A 329 -16.41 5.58 -21.74
C TRP A 329 -15.67 5.49 -20.40
N PHE A 330 -14.64 6.33 -20.20
CA PHE A 330 -13.96 6.42 -18.91
C PHE A 330 -14.92 6.83 -17.79
N LYS A 331 -15.79 7.82 -18.04
CA LYS A 331 -16.81 8.25 -17.10
C LYS A 331 -17.81 7.13 -16.78
N CYS A 332 -18.30 6.39 -17.79
CA CYS A 332 -19.17 5.24 -17.57
C CYS A 332 -18.46 4.18 -16.71
N TRP A 333 -17.19 3.87 -17.02
CA TRP A 333 -16.41 2.92 -16.23
C TRP A 333 -16.24 3.38 -14.77
N THR A 334 -15.87 4.64 -14.55
CA THR A 334 -15.71 5.17 -13.18
C THR A 334 -17.00 5.14 -12.36
N LYS A 335 -18.16 5.26 -13.00
CA LYS A 335 -19.46 5.24 -12.32
C LYS A 335 -20.05 3.84 -12.15
N GLY A 336 -19.54 2.83 -12.84
CA GLY A 336 -20.17 1.51 -12.92
C GLY A 336 -21.46 1.53 -13.75
N GLU A 337 -21.38 2.14 -14.94
CA GLU A 337 -22.45 2.34 -15.91
C GLU A 337 -22.03 1.85 -17.31
N THR A 338 -21.19 0.81 -17.38
CA THR A 338 -20.69 0.31 -18.67
C THR A 338 -21.67 -0.62 -19.39
N GLY A 339 -22.69 -1.12 -18.68
CA GLY A 339 -23.59 -2.16 -19.18
C GLY A 339 -22.95 -3.55 -19.20
N TYR A 340 -21.85 -3.75 -18.48
CA TYR A 340 -21.22 -5.04 -18.20
C TYR A 340 -21.32 -5.32 -16.69
N PRO A 341 -22.34 -6.08 -16.22
CA PRO A 341 -22.74 -6.13 -14.82
C PRO A 341 -21.61 -6.45 -13.85
N ILE A 342 -20.74 -7.43 -14.15
CA ILE A 342 -19.64 -7.79 -13.26
C ILE A 342 -18.57 -6.69 -13.14
N VAL A 343 -18.38 -5.89 -14.19
CA VAL A 343 -17.48 -4.72 -14.18
C VAL A 343 -18.09 -3.60 -13.34
N ASP A 344 -19.36 -3.32 -13.59
CA ASP A 344 -20.09 -2.24 -12.93
C ASP A 344 -20.28 -2.51 -11.43
N ALA A 345 -20.56 -3.75 -11.04
CA ALA A 345 -20.62 -4.17 -9.65
C ALA A 345 -19.29 -3.90 -8.91
N GLY A 346 -18.15 -4.21 -9.55
CA GLY A 346 -16.82 -3.91 -9.00
C GLY A 346 -16.59 -2.43 -8.79
N MET A 347 -16.94 -1.60 -9.77
CA MET A 347 -16.75 -0.14 -9.68
C MET A 347 -17.70 0.49 -8.67
N ARG A 348 -18.96 0.04 -8.58
CA ARG A 348 -19.92 0.50 -7.58
C ARG A 348 -19.50 0.11 -6.16
N GLN A 349 -18.96 -1.10 -5.94
CA GLN A 349 -18.37 -1.49 -4.65
C GLN A 349 -17.24 -0.53 -4.27
N LEU A 350 -16.31 -0.26 -5.18
CA LEU A 350 -15.20 0.66 -4.94
C LEU A 350 -15.69 2.05 -4.53
N ASN A 351 -16.64 2.59 -5.30
CA ASN A 351 -17.16 3.94 -5.08
C ASN A 351 -17.92 4.07 -3.75
N ALA A 352 -18.67 3.03 -3.38
CA ALA A 352 -19.46 3.04 -2.16
C ALA A 352 -18.60 2.84 -0.90
N THR A 353 -17.58 1.98 -0.96
CA THR A 353 -16.91 1.49 0.26
C THR A 353 -15.43 1.85 0.39
N GLY A 354 -14.82 2.38 -0.66
CA GLY A 354 -13.36 2.55 -0.70
C GLY A 354 -12.58 1.23 -0.79
N TYR A 355 -13.26 0.15 -1.13
CA TYR A 355 -12.69 -1.18 -1.23
C TYR A 355 -13.24 -1.92 -2.45
N MET A 356 -12.47 -2.87 -2.99
CA MET A 356 -12.90 -3.76 -4.06
C MET A 356 -12.27 -5.13 -3.88
N HIS A 357 -13.04 -6.19 -4.05
CA HIS A 357 -12.53 -7.56 -4.03
C HIS A 357 -11.41 -7.75 -5.06
N ASN A 358 -10.33 -8.49 -4.74
CA ASN A 358 -9.17 -8.63 -5.64
C ASN A 358 -9.56 -9.12 -7.04
N ARG A 359 -10.47 -10.10 -7.16
CA ARG A 359 -10.92 -10.59 -8.48
C ARG A 359 -11.64 -9.50 -9.26
N ALA A 360 -12.47 -8.68 -8.60
CA ALA A 360 -13.13 -7.54 -9.24
C ALA A 360 -12.11 -6.49 -9.72
N ARG A 361 -11.04 -6.21 -8.94
CA ARG A 361 -9.95 -5.31 -9.40
C ARG A 361 -9.33 -5.79 -10.71
N LEU A 362 -9.09 -7.10 -10.86
CA LEU A 362 -8.54 -7.67 -12.09
C LEU A 362 -9.51 -7.54 -13.27
N ILE A 363 -10.81 -7.81 -13.04
CA ILE A 363 -11.85 -7.75 -14.07
C ILE A 363 -12.05 -6.32 -14.55
N THR A 364 -12.25 -5.38 -13.64
CA THR A 364 -12.48 -3.96 -13.94
C THR A 364 -11.28 -3.31 -14.62
N ALA A 365 -10.05 -3.64 -14.17
CA ALA A 365 -8.83 -3.14 -14.78
C ALA A 365 -8.61 -3.72 -16.19
N SER A 366 -8.84 -5.03 -16.38
CA SER A 366 -8.75 -5.64 -17.70
C SER A 366 -9.77 -5.04 -18.66
N PHE A 367 -10.98 -4.74 -18.21
CA PHE A 367 -12.00 -4.11 -19.03
C PHE A 367 -11.58 -2.71 -19.49
N LEU A 368 -11.09 -1.87 -18.56
CA LEU A 368 -10.59 -0.54 -18.92
C LEU A 368 -9.48 -0.60 -19.99
N VAL A 369 -8.47 -1.43 -19.75
CA VAL A 369 -7.23 -1.45 -20.53
C VAL A 369 -7.40 -2.20 -21.85
N LYS A 370 -8.13 -3.33 -21.84
CA LYS A 370 -8.17 -4.28 -22.96
C LYS A 370 -9.55 -4.36 -23.67
N THR A 371 -10.57 -3.69 -23.14
CA THR A 371 -11.87 -3.55 -23.81
C THR A 371 -12.13 -2.10 -24.19
N LEU A 372 -11.98 -1.18 -23.27
CA LEU A 372 -12.13 0.24 -23.58
C LEU A 372 -10.88 0.88 -24.21
N LEU A 373 -9.73 0.18 -24.17
CA LEU A 373 -8.43 0.60 -24.72
C LEU A 373 -7.94 1.94 -24.11
N ILE A 374 -8.30 2.21 -22.88
CA ILE A 374 -7.92 3.43 -22.13
C ILE A 374 -6.66 3.11 -21.30
N SER A 375 -5.74 4.10 -21.23
CA SER A 375 -4.47 3.93 -20.51
C SER A 375 -4.66 3.43 -19.09
N TRP A 376 -3.84 2.46 -18.71
CA TRP A 376 -3.76 1.93 -17.34
C TRP A 376 -3.47 3.01 -16.29
N GLU A 377 -2.78 4.09 -16.66
CA GLU A 377 -2.45 5.21 -15.76
C GLU A 377 -3.71 5.94 -15.26
N HIS A 378 -4.74 6.08 -16.11
CA HIS A 378 -6.02 6.64 -15.70
C HIS A 378 -6.71 5.76 -14.66
N GLY A 379 -6.69 4.45 -14.87
CA GLY A 379 -7.25 3.48 -13.93
C GLY A 379 -6.47 3.43 -12.62
N GLU A 380 -5.13 3.40 -12.69
CA GLU A 380 -4.23 3.47 -11.53
C GLU A 380 -4.54 4.69 -10.65
N GLN A 381 -4.65 5.86 -11.27
CA GLN A 381 -4.96 7.10 -10.56
C GLN A 381 -6.37 7.07 -9.94
N TYR A 382 -7.36 6.54 -10.66
CA TYR A 382 -8.73 6.43 -10.14
C TYR A 382 -8.78 5.49 -8.92
N PHE A 383 -8.17 4.32 -9.01
CA PHE A 383 -8.08 3.37 -7.89
C PHE A 383 -7.36 4.01 -6.70
N ALA A 384 -6.27 4.72 -6.94
CA ALA A 384 -5.54 5.40 -5.88
C ALA A 384 -6.42 6.40 -5.11
N LYS A 385 -7.28 7.16 -5.82
CA LYS A 385 -8.20 8.14 -5.22
C LYS A 385 -9.32 7.50 -4.41
N MET A 386 -9.72 6.28 -4.76
CA MET A 386 -10.87 5.63 -4.13
C MET A 386 -10.47 4.66 -3.02
N LEU A 387 -9.39 3.91 -3.20
CA LEU A 387 -9.01 2.81 -2.31
C LEU A 387 -8.51 3.29 -0.94
N THR A 388 -9.06 2.71 0.13
CA THR A 388 -8.57 2.85 1.51
C THR A 388 -7.18 2.22 1.67
N ASP A 389 -6.94 1.10 1.00
CA ASP A 389 -5.68 0.33 1.06
C ASP A 389 -4.65 0.73 0.00
N TYR A 390 -4.81 1.88 -0.65
CA TYR A 390 -3.88 2.32 -1.69
C TYR A 390 -2.42 2.26 -1.25
N ASP A 391 -1.63 1.46 -1.94
CA ASP A 391 -0.18 1.37 -1.83
C ASP A 391 0.44 1.54 -3.22
N PRO A 392 1.35 2.50 -3.43
CA PRO A 392 1.86 2.81 -4.78
C PRO A 392 2.56 1.63 -5.44
N ALA A 393 3.30 0.79 -4.70
CA ALA A 393 3.99 -0.36 -5.27
C ALA A 393 2.99 -1.42 -5.76
N SER A 394 2.03 -1.77 -4.90
CA SER A 394 1.02 -2.80 -5.22
C SER A 394 0.06 -2.32 -6.31
N ASN A 395 -0.42 -1.06 -6.24
CA ASN A 395 -1.37 -0.52 -7.22
C ASN A 395 -0.72 -0.42 -8.61
N ASN A 396 0.43 0.25 -8.71
CA ASN A 396 1.17 0.37 -9.97
C ASN A 396 1.54 -0.99 -10.56
N GLY A 397 2.13 -1.87 -9.74
CA GLY A 397 2.55 -3.20 -10.19
C GLY A 397 1.39 -4.03 -10.75
N ASN A 398 0.22 -4.02 -10.10
CA ASN A 398 -0.96 -4.76 -10.57
C ASN A 398 -1.60 -4.14 -11.82
N TRP A 399 -1.66 -2.81 -11.94
CA TRP A 399 -2.13 -2.15 -13.15
C TRP A 399 -1.24 -2.48 -14.36
N GLN A 400 0.08 -2.42 -14.19
CA GLN A 400 1.02 -2.82 -15.24
C GLN A 400 1.00 -4.33 -15.52
N TRP A 401 0.70 -5.16 -14.51
CA TRP A 401 0.50 -6.60 -14.69
C TRP A 401 -0.67 -6.88 -15.66
N ILE A 402 -1.81 -6.21 -15.48
CA ILE A 402 -2.97 -6.30 -16.38
C ILE A 402 -2.66 -5.74 -17.77
N ALA A 403 -1.97 -4.60 -17.83
CA ALA A 403 -1.61 -3.96 -19.10
C ALA A 403 -0.59 -4.77 -19.93
N GLY A 404 0.11 -5.73 -19.30
CA GLY A 404 1.17 -6.50 -19.96
C GLY A 404 2.55 -5.86 -19.88
N SER A 405 2.64 -4.64 -19.35
CA SER A 405 3.83 -3.79 -19.35
C SER A 405 4.76 -3.94 -18.15
N GLY A 406 4.30 -4.61 -17.09
CA GLY A 406 4.99 -4.71 -15.80
C GLY A 406 5.79 -5.98 -15.57
N ALA A 407 6.26 -6.12 -14.32
CA ALA A 407 6.89 -7.33 -13.82
C ALA A 407 5.91 -8.49 -13.79
N ASP A 408 6.38 -9.69 -14.14
CA ASP A 408 5.60 -10.94 -14.19
C ASP A 408 4.26 -10.82 -14.93
N SER A 409 4.14 -9.82 -15.80
CA SER A 409 2.88 -9.41 -16.39
C SER A 409 2.27 -10.46 -17.30
N GLN A 410 0.95 -10.42 -17.41
CA GLN A 410 0.16 -11.21 -18.35
C GLN A 410 0.58 -10.95 -19.80
N PRO A 411 0.56 -11.97 -20.67
CA PRO A 411 0.65 -11.72 -22.10
C PRO A 411 -0.46 -10.78 -22.56
N TYR A 412 -0.16 -9.88 -23.50
CA TYR A 412 -1.11 -8.88 -23.96
C TYR A 412 -2.40 -9.49 -24.56
N PHE A 413 -2.26 -10.64 -25.22
CA PHE A 413 -3.39 -11.35 -25.83
C PHE A 413 -4.36 -12.02 -24.83
N ARG A 414 -4.01 -12.07 -23.53
CA ARG A 414 -4.91 -12.58 -22.50
C ARG A 414 -5.88 -11.48 -22.09
N ILE A 415 -7.06 -11.49 -22.69
CA ILE A 415 -8.15 -10.53 -22.46
C ILE A 415 -9.26 -11.24 -21.68
N PHE A 416 -9.69 -10.68 -20.54
CA PHE A 416 -10.76 -11.26 -19.74
C PHE A 416 -12.11 -10.95 -20.37
N SER A 417 -12.89 -12.00 -20.70
CA SER A 417 -14.28 -11.86 -21.08
C SER A 417 -15.13 -11.59 -19.83
N PRO A 418 -15.86 -10.48 -19.73
CA PRO A 418 -16.74 -10.22 -18.58
C PRO A 418 -17.71 -11.38 -18.33
N LYS A 419 -18.33 -11.93 -19.38
CA LYS A 419 -19.24 -13.07 -19.32
C LYS A 419 -18.58 -14.32 -18.71
N GLU A 420 -17.38 -14.70 -19.15
CA GLU A 420 -16.68 -15.87 -18.61
C GLU A 420 -16.17 -15.63 -17.18
N GLN A 421 -15.78 -14.38 -16.84
CA GLN A 421 -15.43 -14.05 -15.46
C GLN A 421 -16.65 -14.15 -14.54
N ASN A 422 -17.84 -13.71 -15.00
CA ASN A 422 -19.09 -13.84 -14.24
C ASN A 422 -19.42 -15.31 -13.98
N LYS A 423 -19.46 -16.15 -15.02
CA LYS A 423 -19.72 -17.58 -14.89
C LYS A 423 -18.77 -18.28 -13.89
N ASN A 424 -17.51 -17.89 -13.87
CA ASN A 424 -16.49 -18.55 -13.04
C ASN A 424 -16.44 -18.05 -11.60
N PHE A 425 -16.84 -16.80 -11.32
CA PHE A 425 -16.57 -16.15 -10.03
C PHE A 425 -17.79 -15.53 -9.34
N ASP A 426 -18.94 -15.48 -10.03
CA ASP A 426 -20.25 -15.07 -9.51
C ASP A 426 -21.36 -15.71 -10.36
N PRO A 427 -21.45 -17.06 -10.44
CA PRO A 427 -22.37 -17.76 -11.34
C PRO A 427 -23.84 -17.47 -11.05
N ASP A 428 -24.19 -17.24 -9.78
CA ASP A 428 -25.55 -16.94 -9.33
C ASP A 428 -25.84 -15.43 -9.31
N CYS A 429 -24.86 -14.60 -9.71
CA CYS A 429 -24.92 -13.13 -9.72
C CYS A 429 -25.23 -12.49 -8.36
N GLU A 430 -24.86 -13.14 -7.25
CA GLU A 430 -25.09 -12.62 -5.90
C GLU A 430 -24.29 -11.34 -5.63
N TYR A 431 -23.03 -11.31 -6.04
CA TYR A 431 -22.20 -10.11 -5.97
C TYR A 431 -22.75 -8.98 -6.86
N ILE A 432 -23.13 -9.31 -8.09
CA ILE A 432 -23.72 -8.34 -9.02
C ILE A 432 -25.00 -7.75 -8.45
N LYS A 433 -25.92 -8.57 -7.99
CA LYS A 433 -27.21 -8.13 -7.42
C LYS A 433 -27.04 -7.29 -6.15
N THR A 434 -25.99 -7.53 -5.39
CA THR A 434 -25.65 -6.72 -4.20
C THR A 434 -25.26 -5.29 -4.60
N TRP A 435 -24.49 -5.11 -5.67
CA TRP A 435 -23.96 -3.80 -6.06
C TRP A 435 -24.73 -3.13 -7.19
N ILE A 436 -25.64 -3.88 -7.84
CA ILE A 436 -26.56 -3.38 -8.88
C ILE A 436 -27.99 -3.80 -8.50
N PRO A 437 -28.63 -3.08 -7.56
CA PRO A 437 -29.98 -3.42 -7.11
C PRO A 437 -31.02 -3.46 -8.22
N GLU A 438 -30.80 -2.74 -9.31
CA GLU A 438 -31.65 -2.71 -10.49
C GLU A 438 -31.78 -4.08 -11.17
N LEU A 439 -30.80 -4.97 -10.97
CA LEU A 439 -30.78 -6.34 -11.50
C LEU A 439 -31.26 -7.41 -10.52
N LYS A 440 -31.77 -7.02 -9.33
CA LYS A 440 -32.11 -7.93 -8.26
C LYS A 440 -33.05 -9.07 -8.67
N ASP A 441 -34.08 -8.72 -9.44
CA ASP A 441 -35.15 -9.64 -9.84
C ASP A 441 -34.90 -10.31 -11.21
N ILE A 442 -33.78 -10.01 -11.85
CA ILE A 442 -33.40 -10.58 -13.14
C ILE A 442 -32.73 -11.95 -12.94
N LEU A 443 -33.03 -12.89 -13.82
CA LEU A 443 -32.42 -14.22 -13.80
C LEU A 443 -30.91 -14.15 -14.04
N ALA A 444 -30.13 -14.93 -13.30
CA ALA A 444 -28.67 -14.94 -13.43
C ALA A 444 -28.19 -15.19 -14.87
N LYS A 445 -28.88 -16.09 -15.62
CA LYS A 445 -28.57 -16.35 -17.02
C LYS A 445 -28.68 -15.11 -17.90
N ASP A 446 -29.65 -14.22 -17.63
CA ASP A 446 -29.88 -13.00 -18.42
C ASP A 446 -28.88 -11.91 -18.03
N ILE A 447 -28.55 -11.82 -16.73
CA ILE A 447 -27.48 -10.93 -16.22
C ILE A 447 -26.12 -11.30 -16.84
N ILE A 448 -25.77 -12.59 -16.89
CA ILE A 448 -24.53 -13.09 -17.48
C ILE A 448 -24.46 -12.77 -18.99
N ASN A 449 -25.60 -12.75 -19.67
CA ASN A 449 -25.72 -12.44 -21.09
C ASN A 449 -26.27 -11.04 -21.35
N TRP A 450 -26.11 -10.11 -20.42
CA TRP A 450 -26.70 -8.77 -20.50
C TRP A 450 -26.33 -8.01 -21.79
N ASP A 451 -25.17 -8.30 -22.36
CA ASP A 451 -24.72 -7.75 -23.64
C ASP A 451 -25.71 -8.02 -24.79
N THR A 452 -26.50 -9.09 -24.72
CA THR A 452 -27.55 -9.44 -25.68
C THR A 452 -28.95 -9.35 -25.09
N GLU A 453 -29.14 -9.75 -23.82
CA GLU A 453 -30.45 -9.88 -23.19
C GLU A 453 -31.06 -8.54 -22.74
N HIS A 454 -30.30 -7.45 -22.62
CA HIS A 454 -30.81 -6.14 -22.20
C HIS A 454 -31.98 -5.64 -23.06
N VAL A 455 -32.10 -6.07 -24.30
CA VAL A 455 -33.21 -5.69 -25.21
C VAL A 455 -34.55 -6.28 -24.77
N ASN A 456 -34.52 -7.38 -24.01
CA ASN A 456 -35.69 -8.08 -23.48
C ASN A 456 -36.13 -7.53 -22.11
N HIS A 457 -35.32 -6.66 -21.48
CA HIS A 457 -35.55 -6.06 -20.17
C HIS A 457 -35.59 -4.51 -20.23
N LYS A 458 -36.43 -3.97 -21.12
CA LYS A 458 -36.52 -2.52 -21.39
C LYS A 458 -37.05 -1.70 -20.22
N ASP A 459 -37.73 -2.32 -19.29
CA ASP A 459 -38.28 -1.78 -18.06
C ASP A 459 -37.25 -1.69 -16.93
N VAL A 460 -36.09 -2.33 -17.07
CA VAL A 460 -35.01 -2.31 -16.08
C VAL A 460 -34.16 -1.06 -16.28
N SER A 461 -34.07 -0.25 -15.22
CA SER A 461 -33.26 1.00 -15.23
C SER A 461 -31.77 0.72 -15.03
N TYR A 462 -31.19 -0.18 -15.84
CA TYR A 462 -29.75 -0.45 -15.84
C TYR A 462 -29.17 -0.18 -17.24
N ALA A 463 -27.90 0.19 -17.28
CA ALA A 463 -27.21 0.62 -18.50
C ALA A 463 -27.17 -0.51 -19.56
N LYS A 464 -27.35 -0.15 -20.82
CA LYS A 464 -27.02 -1.00 -21.95
C LYS A 464 -25.49 -0.99 -22.18
N PRO A 465 -24.93 -2.03 -22.82
CA PRO A 465 -23.50 -2.11 -23.13
C PRO A 465 -23.02 -0.89 -23.95
N ILE A 466 -21.95 -0.24 -23.48
CA ILE A 466 -21.37 0.95 -24.15
C ILE A 466 -20.53 0.60 -25.37
N CYS A 467 -20.15 -0.67 -25.54
CA CYS A 467 -19.40 -1.17 -26.69
C CYS A 467 -19.68 -2.66 -26.91
N GLU A 468 -19.29 -3.17 -28.07
CA GLU A 468 -19.33 -4.60 -28.41
C GLU A 468 -18.00 -5.25 -28.03
N PHE A 469 -18.03 -6.23 -27.10
CA PHE A 469 -16.81 -6.87 -26.56
C PHE A 469 -15.96 -7.55 -27.64
N ALA A 470 -16.57 -8.28 -28.57
CA ALA A 470 -15.84 -9.00 -29.63
C ALA A 470 -15.02 -8.04 -30.49
N LYS A 471 -15.63 -6.94 -30.93
CA LYS A 471 -14.97 -5.89 -31.72
C LYS A 471 -13.83 -5.23 -30.95
N GLN A 472 -14.06 -4.90 -29.66
CA GLN A 472 -13.03 -4.30 -28.84
C GLN A 472 -11.84 -5.22 -28.60
N LYS A 473 -12.09 -6.53 -28.44
CA LYS A 473 -11.03 -7.53 -28.31
C LYS A 473 -10.12 -7.56 -29.54
N GLU A 474 -10.67 -7.50 -30.75
CA GLU A 474 -9.90 -7.45 -31.99
C GLU A 474 -9.05 -6.17 -32.07
N LEU A 475 -9.64 -5.02 -31.72
CA LEU A 475 -8.93 -3.73 -31.70
C LEU A 475 -7.78 -3.75 -30.68
N ALA A 476 -8.00 -4.36 -29.49
CA ALA A 476 -6.96 -4.54 -28.49
C ALA A 476 -5.77 -5.33 -29.02
N LEU A 477 -6.01 -6.45 -29.67
CA LEU A 477 -4.95 -7.28 -30.24
C LEU A 477 -4.14 -6.49 -31.29
N LYS A 478 -4.79 -5.80 -32.22
CA LYS A 478 -4.14 -4.93 -33.22
C LYS A 478 -3.32 -3.82 -32.58
N MET A 479 -3.86 -3.15 -31.55
CA MET A 479 -3.17 -2.07 -30.81
C MET A 479 -1.88 -2.56 -30.16
N TYR A 480 -1.92 -3.71 -29.49
CA TYR A 480 -0.75 -4.26 -28.84
C TYR A 480 0.27 -4.84 -29.86
N GLU A 481 -0.19 -5.50 -30.91
CA GLU A 481 0.70 -6.04 -31.97
C GLU A 481 1.51 -4.94 -32.65
N ALA A 482 0.93 -3.76 -32.84
CA ALA A 482 1.62 -2.62 -33.44
C ALA A 482 2.84 -2.14 -32.63
N VAL A 483 2.90 -2.46 -31.32
CA VAL A 483 4.03 -2.12 -30.45
C VAL A 483 5.29 -2.96 -30.75
N PHE A 484 5.10 -4.17 -31.28
CA PHE A 484 6.18 -5.14 -31.50
C PHE A 484 6.60 -5.27 -32.98
N ARG A 485 5.95 -4.54 -33.86
CA ARG A 485 6.37 -4.34 -35.26
C ARG A 485 7.25 -3.11 -35.35
#